data_b63a8542b657bedf7a13bbc8bbbb0e7a
#
_entry.id   b63a8542b657bedf7a13bbc8bbbb0e7a
#
_cell.length_a   1.000
_cell.length_b   1.000
_cell.length_c   1.000
_cell.angle_alpha   90.00
_cell.angle_beta   90.00
_cell.angle_gamma   90.00
#
_symmetry.space_group_name_H-M   'P 1'
#
loop_
_entity.id
_entity.type
_entity.pdbx_description
1 polymer ?
#
loop_
_entity_poly.entity_id
_entity_poly.type
_entity_poly.pdbx_seq_one_letter_code
_entity_poly.pdbx_strand_id
1 'polypeptide(L)'
;MGRLSGVSQRSVARVEQGDLGSVSLETVERVAAVLGITLRLDARWQGGDGDRLVDREHAAVVDLVVSELRRVGWEVEIEYTFNHFGERGSVDVVGWHGLSGSLVIVEVKSRLTDLQDLLASLGRKIRIVPDRLAEDRGWESVRVGRVIALPGSTANRGVVDRHRAIFDASFPGRASGVRRWLRAPDGSGLAAVWFVSPSRVATRTRPRRVRARRLGP
;
A
#
# COMPACT_ATOMS: atom_id res chain seq x y z
N MET A 1 -5.47 26.86 29.95
CA MET A 1 -6.07 26.04 28.89
C MET A 1 -7.47 26.53 28.51
N GLY A 2 -8.51 26.46 29.35
CA GLY A 2 -9.89 26.79 28.97
C GLY A 2 -10.10 28.18 28.37
N ARG A 3 -9.41 29.21 28.86
CA ARG A 3 -9.52 30.58 28.30
C ARG A 3 -8.86 30.74 26.92
N LEU A 4 -7.82 29.99 26.63
CA LEU A 4 -7.09 30.05 25.35
C LEU A 4 -7.80 29.25 24.25
N SER A 5 -8.46 28.14 24.60
CA SER A 5 -9.18 27.31 23.66
C SER A 5 -10.64 27.75 23.42
N GLY A 6 -11.16 28.67 24.21
CA GLY A 6 -12.60 29.03 24.21
C GLY A 6 -13.52 27.89 24.61
N VAL A 7 -12.99 26.90 25.34
CA VAL A 7 -13.68 25.69 25.81
C VAL A 7 -13.83 25.72 27.33
N SER A 8 -14.91 25.14 27.86
CA SER A 8 -15.10 25.08 29.30
C SER A 8 -14.02 24.27 30.01
N GLN A 9 -13.63 24.66 31.23
CA GLN A 9 -12.60 23.96 32.00
C GLN A 9 -12.95 22.46 32.22
N ARG A 10 -14.26 22.18 32.37
CA ARG A 10 -14.78 20.83 32.51
C ARG A 10 -14.54 19.99 31.24
N SER A 11 -14.74 20.57 30.04
CA SER A 11 -14.49 19.89 28.77
C SER A 11 -12.99 19.67 28.54
N VAL A 12 -12.15 20.64 28.94
CA VAL A 12 -10.67 20.45 28.88
C VAL A 12 -10.24 19.27 29.75
N ALA A 13 -10.70 19.24 31.02
CA ALA A 13 -10.38 18.15 31.93
C ALA A 13 -10.82 16.77 31.41
N ARG A 14 -11.96 16.68 30.72
CA ARG A 14 -12.44 15.45 30.09
C ARG A 14 -11.54 15.01 28.93
N VAL A 15 -11.10 15.95 28.09
CA VAL A 15 -10.16 15.66 27.00
C VAL A 15 -8.82 15.17 27.57
N GLU A 16 -8.30 15.81 28.62
CA GLU A 16 -7.05 15.42 29.27
C GLU A 16 -7.14 14.03 29.93
N GLN A 17 -8.32 13.65 30.42
CA GLN A 17 -8.59 12.35 31.02
C GLN A 17 -8.93 11.25 29.99
N GLY A 18 -9.03 11.60 28.69
CA GLY A 18 -9.41 10.66 27.64
C GLY A 18 -10.90 10.30 27.62
N ASP A 19 -11.75 10.95 28.42
CA ASP A 19 -13.22 10.78 28.42
C ASP A 19 -13.84 11.57 27.27
N LEU A 20 -13.74 11.04 26.05
CA LEU A 20 -14.20 11.69 24.82
C LEU A 20 -15.67 11.40 24.47
N GLY A 21 -16.33 10.47 25.16
CA GLY A 21 -17.67 9.99 24.80
C GLY A 21 -18.78 11.03 24.77
N SER A 22 -18.59 12.17 25.45
CA SER A 22 -19.55 13.29 25.51
C SER A 22 -18.91 14.62 25.10
N VAL A 23 -17.75 14.61 24.48
CA VAL A 23 -17.04 15.81 24.02
C VAL A 23 -17.14 15.87 22.50
N SER A 24 -17.55 17.02 21.95
CA SER A 24 -17.60 17.19 20.50
C SER A 24 -16.18 17.19 19.89
N LEU A 25 -16.09 16.73 18.65
CA LEU A 25 -14.85 16.73 17.89
C LEU A 25 -14.21 18.11 17.81
N GLU A 26 -15.04 19.14 17.56
CA GLU A 26 -14.64 20.55 17.56
C GLU A 26 -13.97 20.97 18.88
N THR A 27 -14.48 20.47 20.00
CA THR A 27 -13.89 20.73 21.32
C THR A 27 -12.52 20.10 21.45
N VAL A 28 -12.35 18.85 20.96
CA VAL A 28 -11.05 18.15 20.98
C VAL A 28 -10.05 18.86 20.08
N GLU A 29 -10.45 19.28 18.88
CA GLU A 29 -9.60 20.04 17.95
C GLU A 29 -9.14 21.38 18.55
N ARG A 30 -10.04 22.12 19.19
CA ARG A 30 -9.71 23.40 19.85
C ARG A 30 -8.71 23.23 20.99
N VAL A 31 -8.85 22.19 21.80
CA VAL A 31 -7.89 21.87 22.87
C VAL A 31 -6.54 21.47 22.28
N ALA A 32 -6.54 20.62 21.27
CA ALA A 32 -5.34 20.17 20.58
C ALA A 32 -4.58 21.34 19.90
N ALA A 33 -5.30 22.26 19.27
CA ALA A 33 -4.73 23.43 18.61
C ALA A 33 -3.96 24.34 19.58
N VAL A 34 -4.44 24.52 20.81
CA VAL A 34 -3.74 25.28 21.85
C VAL A 34 -2.41 24.64 22.23
N LEU A 35 -2.31 23.33 22.10
CA LEU A 35 -1.10 22.55 22.36
C LEU A 35 -0.18 22.41 21.13
N GLY A 36 -0.56 23.01 19.99
CA GLY A 36 0.16 22.81 18.73
C GLY A 36 0.00 21.40 18.13
N ILE A 37 -0.99 20.62 18.58
CA ILE A 37 -1.26 19.27 18.13
C ILE A 37 -2.23 19.31 16.95
N THR A 38 -1.84 18.70 15.84
CA THR A 38 -2.75 18.44 14.71
C THR A 38 -3.44 17.10 14.89
N LEU A 39 -4.77 17.11 15.01
CA LEU A 39 -5.56 15.88 15.08
C LEU A 39 -5.76 15.28 13.68
N ARG A 40 -5.57 13.98 13.56
CA ARG A 40 -5.98 13.19 12.40
C ARG A 40 -7.04 12.18 12.86
N LEU A 41 -8.16 12.16 12.18
CA LEU A 41 -9.24 11.22 12.43
C LEU A 41 -9.23 10.17 11.34
N ASP A 42 -8.91 8.94 11.73
CA ASP A 42 -9.04 7.77 10.87
C ASP A 42 -10.32 7.02 11.24
N ALA A 43 -11.35 7.13 10.41
CA ALA A 43 -12.56 6.34 10.55
C ALA A 43 -12.40 5.02 9.79
N ARG A 44 -12.40 3.90 10.49
CA ARG A 44 -12.49 2.56 9.90
C ARG A 44 -13.93 2.09 10.00
N TRP A 45 -14.60 1.99 8.87
CA TRP A 45 -15.95 1.46 8.78
C TRP A 45 -15.88 -0.05 8.51
N GLN A 46 -16.29 -0.87 9.47
CA GLN A 46 -16.40 -2.32 9.30
C GLN A 46 -17.83 -2.67 8.86
N GLY A 47 -18.12 -2.70 7.57
CA GLY A 47 -19.38 -3.22 7.11
C GLY A 47 -20.09 -2.54 5.94
N GLY A 48 -19.42 -1.73 5.12
CA GLY A 48 -20.02 -1.15 3.91
C GLY A 48 -19.58 -1.86 2.62
N ASP A 49 -20.44 -1.84 1.59
CA ASP A 49 -20.09 -2.32 0.24
C ASP A 49 -18.86 -1.57 -0.33
N GLY A 50 -18.57 -0.36 0.16
CA GLY A 50 -17.39 0.43 -0.20
C GLY A 50 -16.08 -0.20 0.22
N ASP A 51 -15.97 -0.70 1.45
CA ASP A 51 -14.74 -1.35 1.95
C ASP A 51 -14.49 -2.67 1.22
N ARG A 52 -15.54 -3.45 0.98
CA ARG A 52 -15.44 -4.69 0.19
C ARG A 52 -15.02 -4.43 -1.26
N LEU A 53 -15.34 -3.27 -1.83
CA LEU A 53 -14.90 -2.88 -3.16
C LEU A 53 -13.41 -2.49 -3.13
N VAL A 54 -12.98 -1.73 -2.13
CA VAL A 54 -11.57 -1.33 -1.93
C VAL A 54 -10.70 -2.55 -1.66
N ASP A 55 -11.16 -3.48 -0.80
CA ASP A 55 -10.46 -4.73 -0.50
C ASP A 55 -10.34 -5.63 -1.74
N ARG A 56 -11.42 -5.75 -2.54
CA ARG A 56 -11.39 -6.50 -3.80
C ARG A 56 -10.48 -5.86 -4.84
N GLU A 57 -10.46 -4.54 -4.94
CA GLU A 57 -9.58 -3.83 -5.86
C GLU A 57 -8.11 -3.98 -5.42
N HIS A 58 -7.84 -3.89 -4.11
CA HIS A 58 -6.51 -4.16 -3.55
C HIS A 58 -6.05 -5.59 -3.87
N ALA A 59 -6.86 -6.59 -3.54
CA ALA A 59 -6.55 -7.99 -3.82
C ALA A 59 -6.31 -8.26 -5.32
N ALA A 60 -7.11 -7.66 -6.20
CA ALA A 60 -6.93 -7.79 -7.65
C ALA A 60 -5.61 -7.18 -8.14
N VAL A 61 -5.14 -6.08 -7.53
CA VAL A 61 -3.83 -5.50 -7.84
C VAL A 61 -2.70 -6.38 -7.33
N VAL A 62 -2.81 -6.92 -6.10
CA VAL A 62 -1.86 -7.88 -5.52
C VAL A 62 -1.74 -9.11 -6.45
N ASP A 63 -2.85 -9.72 -6.86
CA ASP A 63 -2.86 -10.88 -7.75
C ASP A 63 -2.15 -10.61 -9.08
N LEU A 64 -2.38 -9.42 -9.66
CA LEU A 64 -1.70 -9.01 -10.89
C LEU A 64 -0.19 -8.87 -10.71
N VAL A 65 0.24 -8.21 -9.63
CA VAL A 65 1.66 -8.03 -9.29
C VAL A 65 2.33 -9.39 -9.10
N VAL A 66 1.73 -10.27 -8.30
CA VAL A 66 2.21 -11.62 -8.02
C VAL A 66 2.31 -12.46 -9.30
N SER A 67 1.28 -12.41 -10.15
CA SER A 67 1.25 -13.10 -11.43
C SER A 67 2.37 -12.63 -12.37
N GLU A 68 2.60 -11.31 -12.47
CA GLU A 68 3.67 -10.74 -13.30
C GLU A 68 5.07 -11.14 -12.78
N LEU A 69 5.29 -11.11 -11.48
CA LEU A 69 6.55 -11.52 -10.85
C LEU A 69 6.82 -13.00 -11.09
N ARG A 70 5.88 -13.87 -10.75
CA ARG A 70 6.03 -15.34 -10.94
C ARG A 70 6.25 -15.74 -12.39
N ARG A 71 5.57 -15.06 -13.32
CA ARG A 71 5.69 -15.31 -14.76
C ARG A 71 7.10 -15.08 -15.30
N VAL A 72 7.89 -14.23 -14.65
CA VAL A 72 9.26 -13.89 -15.06
C VAL A 72 10.32 -14.44 -14.09
N GLY A 73 9.95 -15.44 -13.28
CA GLY A 73 10.90 -16.25 -12.51
C GLY A 73 11.24 -15.71 -11.11
N TRP A 74 10.44 -14.78 -10.56
CA TRP A 74 10.63 -14.31 -9.19
C TRP A 74 9.96 -15.26 -8.20
N GLU A 75 10.62 -15.55 -7.10
CA GLU A 75 10.00 -16.04 -5.88
C GLU A 75 9.21 -14.90 -5.24
N VAL A 76 8.02 -15.19 -4.69
CA VAL A 76 7.12 -14.14 -4.21
C VAL A 76 6.57 -14.50 -2.84
N GLU A 77 6.68 -13.57 -1.91
CA GLU A 77 6.00 -13.60 -0.62
C GLU A 77 4.95 -12.49 -0.58
N ILE A 78 3.77 -12.81 -0.02
CA ILE A 78 2.61 -11.91 0.06
C ILE A 78 2.38 -11.62 1.54
N GLU A 79 2.08 -10.34 1.87
CA GLU A 79 1.82 -9.89 3.23
C GLU A 79 2.96 -10.22 4.21
N TYR A 80 4.21 -10.06 3.75
CA TYR A 80 5.36 -10.28 4.61
C TYR A 80 5.36 -9.31 5.78
N THR A 81 5.22 -9.83 7.00
CA THR A 81 5.21 -9.06 8.24
C THR A 81 6.57 -9.07 8.90
N PHE A 82 6.98 -7.95 9.47
CA PHE A 82 8.23 -7.83 10.21
C PHE A 82 8.03 -7.10 11.54
N ASN A 83 8.91 -7.42 12.49
CA ASN A 83 9.07 -6.70 13.74
C ASN A 83 10.57 -6.56 14.00
N HIS A 84 11.09 -5.34 13.95
CA HIS A 84 12.51 -5.06 14.12
C HIS A 84 12.69 -3.92 15.12
N PHE A 85 13.22 -4.23 16.31
CA PHE A 85 13.41 -3.28 17.41
C PHE A 85 12.18 -2.43 17.73
N GLY A 86 11.00 -3.04 17.73
CA GLY A 86 9.73 -2.37 17.99
C GLY A 86 9.09 -1.70 16.75
N GLU A 87 9.81 -1.52 15.65
CA GLU A 87 9.24 -1.12 14.38
C GLU A 87 8.53 -2.31 13.72
N ARG A 88 7.20 -2.19 13.57
CA ARG A 88 6.36 -3.24 12.97
C ARG A 88 5.79 -2.77 11.65
N GLY A 89 5.59 -3.72 10.75
CA GLY A 89 4.97 -3.44 9.47
C GLY A 89 4.67 -4.69 8.67
N SER A 90 3.95 -4.50 7.56
CA SER A 90 3.71 -5.52 6.55
C SER A 90 3.98 -4.96 5.17
N VAL A 91 4.53 -5.78 4.29
CA VAL A 91 4.72 -5.47 2.86
C VAL A 91 3.71 -6.28 2.08
N ASP A 92 2.96 -5.64 1.18
CA ASP A 92 1.91 -6.32 0.43
C ASP A 92 2.49 -7.42 -0.48
N VAL A 93 3.57 -7.12 -1.22
CA VAL A 93 4.26 -8.10 -2.06
C VAL A 93 5.76 -7.88 -2.02
N VAL A 94 6.51 -8.94 -1.77
CA VAL A 94 7.96 -8.98 -1.93
C VAL A 94 8.32 -10.00 -3.02
N GLY A 95 9.20 -9.64 -3.93
CA GLY A 95 9.74 -10.52 -4.94
C GLY A 95 11.24 -10.70 -4.79
N TRP A 96 11.73 -11.93 -4.94
CA TRP A 96 13.14 -12.30 -4.96
C TRP A 96 13.53 -12.91 -6.29
N HIS A 97 14.60 -12.41 -6.90
CA HIS A 97 15.18 -12.96 -8.12
C HIS A 97 16.59 -13.45 -7.84
N GLY A 98 16.71 -14.74 -7.48
CA GLY A 98 17.95 -15.36 -7.01
C GLY A 98 19.10 -15.25 -7.99
N LEU A 99 18.85 -15.37 -9.30
CA LEU A 99 19.89 -15.28 -10.33
C LEU A 99 20.60 -13.92 -10.36
N SER A 100 19.91 -12.83 -10.03
CA SER A 100 20.50 -11.48 -10.03
C SER A 100 20.74 -10.93 -8.64
N GLY A 101 20.33 -11.64 -7.58
CA GLY A 101 20.35 -11.11 -6.21
C GLY A 101 19.50 -9.86 -6.04
N SER A 102 18.39 -9.75 -6.79
CA SER A 102 17.53 -8.58 -6.74
C SER A 102 16.30 -8.86 -5.89
N LEU A 103 15.96 -7.89 -5.02
CA LEU A 103 14.73 -7.86 -4.24
C LEU A 103 13.82 -6.74 -4.78
N VAL A 104 12.52 -6.96 -4.84
CA VAL A 104 11.55 -5.90 -5.11
C VAL A 104 10.52 -5.84 -3.99
N ILE A 105 10.33 -4.65 -3.43
CA ILE A 105 9.29 -4.34 -2.44
C ILE A 105 8.19 -3.58 -3.17
N VAL A 106 6.98 -4.16 -3.17
CA VAL A 106 5.81 -3.57 -3.82
C VAL A 106 4.77 -3.22 -2.78
N GLU A 107 4.45 -1.96 -2.70
CA GLU A 107 3.33 -1.42 -1.93
C GLU A 107 2.13 -1.28 -2.84
N VAL A 108 1.02 -1.89 -2.48
CA VAL A 108 -0.23 -1.83 -3.23
C VAL A 108 -1.18 -0.84 -2.57
N LYS A 109 -1.75 0.05 -3.34
CA LYS A 109 -2.78 0.99 -2.86
C LYS A 109 -3.93 1.04 -3.85
N SER A 110 -5.16 0.89 -3.38
CA SER A 110 -6.35 1.12 -4.20
C SER A 110 -6.51 2.61 -4.53
N ARG A 111 -6.19 3.47 -3.56
CA ARG A 111 -6.23 4.94 -3.69
C ARG A 111 -5.04 5.59 -2.99
N LEU A 112 -4.57 6.69 -3.56
CA LEU A 112 -3.55 7.56 -2.93
C LEU A 112 -4.27 8.63 -2.11
N THR A 113 -4.30 8.48 -0.81
CA THR A 113 -4.95 9.42 0.13
C THR A 113 -3.94 10.20 0.96
N ASP A 114 -2.91 9.54 1.49
CA ASP A 114 -1.86 10.16 2.28
C ASP A 114 -0.48 9.81 1.68
N LEU A 115 0.09 10.76 0.96
CA LEU A 115 1.37 10.58 0.29
C LEU A 115 2.53 10.57 1.29
N GLN A 116 2.43 11.36 2.36
CA GLN A 116 3.50 11.49 3.35
C GLN A 116 3.66 10.21 4.15
N ASP A 117 2.54 9.64 4.62
CA ASP A 117 2.54 8.35 5.33
C ASP A 117 3.01 7.21 4.42
N LEU A 118 2.55 7.17 3.16
CA LEU A 118 2.98 6.19 2.17
C LEU A 118 4.51 6.21 1.98
N LEU A 119 5.10 7.39 1.78
CA LEU A 119 6.55 7.52 1.57
C LEU A 119 7.35 7.14 2.82
N ALA A 120 6.90 7.58 4.01
CA ALA A 120 7.53 7.24 5.28
C ALA A 120 7.45 5.73 5.57
N SER A 121 6.29 5.12 5.35
CA SER A 121 6.09 3.68 5.52
C SER A 121 6.96 2.88 4.56
N LEU A 122 6.97 3.23 3.27
CA LEU A 122 7.80 2.56 2.28
C LEU A 122 9.30 2.73 2.58
N GLY A 123 9.73 3.91 3.05
CA GLY A 123 11.10 4.16 3.48
C GLY A 123 11.55 3.21 4.60
N ARG A 124 10.70 2.98 5.61
CA ARG A 124 10.96 2.00 6.67
C ARG A 124 11.08 0.57 6.11
N LYS A 125 10.14 0.17 5.26
CA LYS A 125 10.13 -1.17 4.66
C LYS A 125 11.40 -1.43 3.86
N ILE A 126 11.86 -0.48 3.07
CA ILE A 126 13.09 -0.60 2.28
C ILE A 126 14.34 -0.73 3.16
N ARG A 127 14.36 -0.08 4.31
CA ARG A 127 15.48 -0.13 5.26
C ARG A 127 15.54 -1.45 6.03
N ILE A 128 14.38 -2.02 6.41
CA ILE A 128 14.31 -3.14 7.35
C ILE A 128 14.17 -4.48 6.63
N VAL A 129 13.30 -4.54 5.62
CA VAL A 129 12.88 -5.81 5.01
C VAL A 129 14.00 -6.59 4.34
N PRO A 130 14.98 -5.96 3.64
CA PRO A 130 16.07 -6.72 3.03
C PRO A 130 16.87 -7.56 4.04
N ASP A 131 17.27 -6.96 5.17
CA ASP A 131 18.05 -7.66 6.20
C ASP A 131 17.21 -8.77 6.86
N ARG A 132 15.93 -8.49 7.12
CA ARG A 132 15.02 -9.50 7.68
C ARG A 132 14.82 -10.69 6.73
N LEU A 133 14.71 -10.46 5.43
CA LEU A 133 14.56 -11.53 4.44
C LEU A 133 15.86 -12.32 4.23
N ALA A 134 17.01 -11.67 4.36
CA ALA A 134 18.28 -12.37 4.41
C ALA A 134 18.34 -13.35 5.59
N GLU A 135 17.91 -12.93 6.80
CA GLU A 135 17.86 -13.76 7.98
C GLU A 135 16.77 -14.84 7.90
N ASP A 136 15.55 -14.47 7.48
CA ASP A 136 14.37 -15.36 7.53
C ASP A 136 14.30 -16.34 6.34
N ARG A 137 14.87 -15.99 5.17
CA ARG A 137 14.77 -16.73 3.90
C ARG A 137 16.08 -17.02 3.21
N GLY A 138 17.19 -16.45 3.67
CA GLY A 138 18.47 -16.50 2.94
C GLY A 138 18.47 -15.65 1.67
N TRP A 139 17.58 -14.65 1.53
CA TRP A 139 17.50 -13.76 0.37
C TRP A 139 18.49 -12.61 0.52
N GLU A 140 19.75 -12.88 0.26
CA GLU A 140 20.82 -11.88 0.36
C GLU A 140 20.77 -10.92 -0.83
N SER A 141 20.02 -9.84 -0.68
CA SER A 141 19.81 -8.90 -1.76
C SER A 141 20.99 -7.95 -1.95
N VAL A 142 21.53 -7.90 -3.17
CA VAL A 142 22.52 -6.90 -3.58
C VAL A 142 21.85 -5.63 -4.14
N ARG A 143 20.57 -5.70 -4.44
CA ARG A 143 19.76 -4.57 -4.96
C ARG A 143 18.32 -4.67 -4.50
N VAL A 144 17.75 -3.52 -4.17
CA VAL A 144 16.35 -3.41 -3.74
C VAL A 144 15.60 -2.47 -4.69
N GLY A 145 14.63 -3.03 -5.41
CA GLY A 145 13.64 -2.25 -6.14
C GLY A 145 12.47 -1.85 -5.23
N ARG A 146 11.90 -0.67 -5.47
CA ARG A 146 10.71 -0.18 -4.77
C ARG A 146 9.64 0.24 -5.77
N VAL A 147 8.44 -0.26 -5.59
CA VAL A 147 7.32 -0.02 -6.51
C VAL A 147 6.06 0.31 -5.72
N ILE A 148 5.35 1.34 -6.14
CA ILE A 148 3.97 1.58 -5.72
C ILE A 148 3.08 1.09 -6.85
N ALA A 149 2.27 0.05 -6.59
CA ALA A 149 1.32 -0.48 -7.55
C ALA A 149 -0.08 0.07 -7.30
N LEU A 150 -0.70 0.63 -8.33
CA LEU A 150 -1.99 1.34 -8.26
C LEU A 150 -2.91 0.92 -9.40
N PRO A 151 -4.24 0.85 -9.21
CA PRO A 151 -5.18 0.86 -10.31
C PRO A 151 -4.97 2.09 -11.20
N GLY A 152 -5.02 1.89 -12.52
CA GLY A 152 -4.84 2.96 -13.51
C GLY A 152 -6.02 3.92 -13.61
N SER A 153 -6.67 4.26 -12.51
CA SER A 153 -7.83 5.16 -12.45
C SER A 153 -7.43 6.63 -12.71
N THR A 154 -8.38 7.42 -13.20
CA THR A 154 -8.20 8.87 -13.38
C THR A 154 -7.87 9.56 -12.06
N ALA A 155 -8.49 9.11 -10.95
CA ALA A 155 -8.25 9.65 -9.61
C ALA A 155 -6.78 9.46 -9.18
N ASN A 156 -6.25 8.23 -9.27
CA ASN A 156 -4.86 7.94 -8.90
C ASN A 156 -3.86 8.69 -9.80
N ARG A 157 -4.12 8.74 -11.12
CA ARG A 157 -3.29 9.53 -12.06
C ARG A 157 -3.29 11.01 -11.70
N GLY A 158 -4.46 11.57 -11.39
CA GLY A 158 -4.60 12.97 -10.99
C GLY A 158 -3.86 13.30 -9.70
N VAL A 159 -3.77 12.37 -8.72
CA VAL A 159 -2.94 12.56 -7.51
C VAL A 159 -1.46 12.56 -7.87
N VAL A 160 -0.99 11.59 -8.66
CA VAL A 160 0.42 11.52 -9.10
C VAL A 160 0.80 12.78 -9.90
N ASP A 161 -0.05 13.24 -10.81
CA ASP A 161 0.19 14.46 -11.60
C ASP A 161 0.23 15.72 -10.74
N ARG A 162 -0.64 15.83 -9.74
CA ARG A 162 -0.67 16.96 -8.79
C ARG A 162 0.60 17.03 -7.95
N HIS A 163 1.16 15.89 -7.59
CA HIS A 163 2.37 15.76 -6.76
C HIS A 163 3.60 15.32 -7.58
N ARG A 164 3.60 15.65 -8.88
CA ARG A 164 4.62 15.19 -9.85
C ARG A 164 6.04 15.39 -9.35
N ALA A 165 6.38 16.56 -8.82
CA ALA A 165 7.74 16.84 -8.34
C ALA A 165 8.22 15.84 -7.27
N ILE A 166 7.32 15.43 -6.37
CA ILE A 166 7.62 14.44 -5.31
C ILE A 166 7.79 13.05 -5.94
N PHE A 167 6.88 12.68 -6.84
CA PHE A 167 6.94 11.36 -7.49
C PHE A 167 8.15 11.23 -8.42
N ASP A 168 8.49 12.25 -9.20
CA ASP A 168 9.65 12.24 -10.08
C ASP A 168 10.96 12.14 -9.28
N ALA A 169 11.04 12.80 -8.13
CA ALA A 169 12.19 12.72 -7.24
C ALA A 169 12.31 11.35 -6.54
N SER A 170 11.20 10.78 -6.07
CA SER A 170 11.20 9.53 -5.29
C SER A 170 11.08 8.27 -6.16
N PHE A 171 10.44 8.36 -7.33
CA PHE A 171 10.15 7.26 -8.25
C PHE A 171 10.43 7.66 -9.70
N PRO A 172 11.70 7.90 -10.07
CA PRO A 172 12.07 8.36 -11.41
C PRO A 172 11.79 7.33 -12.52
N GLY A 173 11.54 6.07 -12.14
CA GLY A 173 11.26 4.99 -13.08
C GLY A 173 9.86 5.09 -13.69
N ARG A 174 9.77 4.90 -15.01
CA ARG A 174 8.48 4.86 -15.71
C ARG A 174 7.82 3.49 -15.62
N ALA A 175 6.51 3.43 -15.70
CA ALA A 175 5.75 2.17 -15.65
C ALA A 175 6.18 1.12 -16.71
N SER A 176 6.63 1.56 -17.91
CA SER A 176 7.22 0.67 -18.92
C SER A 176 8.57 0.07 -18.48
N GLY A 177 9.31 0.79 -17.66
CA GLY A 177 10.58 0.34 -17.08
C GLY A 177 10.39 -0.77 -16.04
N VAL A 178 9.28 -0.79 -15.29
CA VAL A 178 9.00 -1.83 -14.29
C VAL A 178 9.03 -3.21 -14.94
N ARG A 179 8.21 -3.44 -15.97
CA ARG A 179 8.15 -4.75 -16.61
C ARG A 179 9.46 -5.17 -17.28
N ARG A 180 10.24 -4.21 -17.80
CA ARG A 180 11.56 -4.48 -18.36
C ARG A 180 12.51 -4.94 -17.26
N TRP A 181 12.57 -4.18 -16.16
CA TRP A 181 13.44 -4.50 -15.04
C TRP A 181 13.05 -5.82 -14.37
N LEU A 182 11.77 -6.13 -14.22
CA LEU A 182 11.33 -7.42 -13.67
C LEU A 182 11.75 -8.61 -14.53
N ARG A 183 11.88 -8.46 -15.86
CA ARG A 183 12.35 -9.53 -16.76
C ARG A 183 13.85 -9.72 -16.74
N ALA A 184 14.58 -8.65 -16.56
CA ALA A 184 16.04 -8.64 -16.55
C ALA A 184 16.50 -7.56 -15.58
N PRO A 185 16.55 -7.88 -14.27
CA PRO A 185 17.05 -6.92 -13.28
C PRO A 185 18.50 -6.59 -13.59
N ASP A 186 18.71 -5.38 -14.13
CA ASP A 186 20.03 -4.85 -14.40
C ASP A 186 20.60 -4.19 -13.13
N GLY A 187 21.85 -3.76 -13.21
CA GLY A 187 22.55 -3.15 -12.08
C GLY A 187 21.93 -1.88 -11.49
N SER A 188 20.85 -1.34 -12.07
CA SER A 188 20.14 -0.18 -11.58
C SER A 188 19.04 -0.56 -10.59
N GLY A 189 18.92 0.19 -9.49
CA GLY A 189 17.77 0.06 -8.60
C GLY A 189 16.49 0.54 -9.28
N LEU A 190 15.38 -0.19 -9.10
CA LEU A 190 14.07 0.24 -9.57
C LEU A 190 13.39 1.12 -8.51
N ALA A 191 12.92 2.30 -8.90
CA ALA A 191 11.99 3.11 -8.11
C ALA A 191 10.90 3.63 -9.04
N ALA A 192 9.67 3.12 -8.95
CA ALA A 192 8.62 3.45 -9.91
C ALA A 192 7.21 3.39 -9.34
N VAL A 193 6.32 4.20 -9.92
CA VAL A 193 4.88 4.03 -9.79
C VAL A 193 4.38 3.17 -10.96
N TRP A 194 3.69 2.09 -10.62
CA TRP A 194 3.16 1.16 -11.60
C TRP A 194 1.64 1.16 -11.63
N PHE A 195 1.07 1.76 -12.65
CA PHE A 195 -0.36 1.70 -12.91
C PHE A 195 -0.72 0.37 -13.55
N VAL A 196 -1.50 -0.44 -12.83
CA VAL A 196 -1.99 -1.74 -13.28
C VAL A 196 -3.46 -1.65 -13.72
N SER A 197 -3.84 -2.48 -14.68
CA SER A 197 -5.23 -2.53 -15.16
C SER A 197 -5.82 -3.91 -14.85
N PRO A 198 -6.74 -4.03 -13.91
CA PRO A 198 -7.38 -5.29 -13.54
C PRO A 198 -8.14 -5.97 -14.68
N SER A 199 -8.53 -5.20 -15.70
CA SER A 199 -9.38 -5.66 -16.83
C SER A 199 -8.79 -6.76 -17.71
N ARG A 200 -7.52 -7.15 -17.53
CA ARG A 200 -6.87 -8.19 -18.36
C ARG A 200 -6.99 -9.62 -17.80
N VAL A 201 -7.45 -9.79 -16.56
CA VAL A 201 -7.55 -11.12 -15.92
C VAL A 201 -8.94 -11.76 -16.10
N ALA A 202 -9.99 -10.98 -16.29
CA ALA A 202 -11.37 -11.47 -16.35
C ALA A 202 -11.75 -12.28 -17.63
N THR A 203 -10.84 -12.44 -18.62
CA THR A 203 -11.24 -13.01 -19.92
C THR A 203 -10.84 -14.49 -20.13
N ARG A 204 -10.32 -15.20 -19.13
CA ARG A 204 -9.87 -16.62 -19.35
C ARG A 204 -10.61 -17.70 -18.58
N THR A 205 -11.70 -17.41 -17.91
CA THR A 205 -12.54 -18.46 -17.34
C THR A 205 -13.92 -18.41 -17.99
N ARG A 206 -14.04 -18.88 -19.23
CA ARG A 206 -15.33 -19.32 -19.78
C ARG A 206 -15.71 -20.61 -19.05
N PRO A 207 -16.83 -20.68 -18.33
CA PRO A 207 -17.33 -21.95 -17.84
C PRO A 207 -17.71 -22.80 -19.05
N ARG A 208 -17.09 -23.98 -19.14
CA ARG A 208 -17.45 -25.01 -20.14
C ARG A 208 -18.92 -25.38 -19.92
N ARG A 209 -19.80 -24.96 -20.81
CA ARG A 209 -21.20 -25.41 -20.82
C ARG A 209 -21.22 -26.92 -20.95
N VAL A 210 -21.59 -27.62 -19.88
CA VAL A 210 -21.96 -29.02 -19.90
C VAL A 210 -23.30 -29.12 -20.64
N ARG A 211 -23.27 -29.67 -21.85
CA ARG A 211 -24.51 -30.04 -22.58
C ARG A 211 -25.19 -31.17 -21.80
N ALA A 212 -26.32 -30.87 -21.18
CA ALA A 212 -27.21 -31.91 -20.68
C ALA A 212 -27.62 -32.80 -21.85
N ARG A 213 -27.28 -34.09 -21.80
CA ARG A 213 -27.83 -35.11 -22.69
C ARG A 213 -29.33 -35.26 -22.34
N ARG A 214 -30.19 -34.90 -23.27
CA ARG A 214 -31.59 -35.29 -23.21
C ARG A 214 -31.63 -36.80 -23.42
N LEU A 215 -32.08 -37.56 -22.41
CA LEU A 215 -32.59 -38.90 -22.57
C LEU A 215 -33.96 -38.74 -23.21
N GLY A 216 -34.16 -39.21 -24.41
CA GLY A 216 -35.44 -39.36 -25.08
C GLY A 216 -36.19 -40.60 -24.60
N PRO A 217 -37.51 -40.73 -24.95
CA PRO A 217 -38.46 -41.67 -24.37
C PRO A 217 -38.16 -43.12 -24.63
#